data_2c5d8ca8118718c26931b91eae1669ed
#
_entry.id   2c5d8ca8118718c26931b91eae1669ed
#
_cell.length_a   1.000
_cell.length_b   1.000
_cell.length_c   1.000
_cell.angle_alpha   90.00
_cell.angle_beta   90.00
_cell.angle_gamma   90.00
#
_symmetry.space_group_name_H-M   'P 1'
#
loop_
_entity.id
_entity.type
_entity.pdbx_description
1 polymer ?
#
loop_
_entity_poly.entity_id
_entity_poly.type
_entity_poly.pdbx_seq_one_letter_code
_entity_poly.pdbx_strand_id
1 'polypeptide(L)'
;MRRITPLALSLGLASRVAADDGSSGTSGAVWATPHDSYSSSIGVLGCKVNTNRIAYWPNSVDCNNICVSLSYGGRTVYLLRVDQSQGAHDVSYDAWNYLYTGYSATERPTAGGAVAMDYADVDASQCADLLRTDGHKLPLSAANSMNFLASCLAQPDSWVAKNYVLYNILDSTCSWGHDEVCTIDWPAANQPTCPSTLGDPANLTSAPVYNIRYPSGQTVVASSGQVVPAQDDAKDESAAWLGMAPNLVGLVLAMTFSILGTNIHS
;
A
#
# COMPACT_ATOMS: atom_id res chain seq x y z
N MET A 1 -1.86 46.50 -70.24
CA MET A 1 -2.80 46.28 -69.17
C MET A 1 -2.47 44.91 -68.55
N ARG A 2 -1.74 44.91 -67.37
CA ARG A 2 -1.37 43.70 -66.65
C ARG A 2 -2.35 43.55 -65.44
N ARG A 3 -3.07 42.46 -65.44
CA ARG A 3 -3.98 42.12 -64.27
C ARG A 3 -3.16 41.42 -63.24
N ILE A 4 -3.19 41.97 -62.04
CA ILE A 4 -2.60 41.39 -60.79
C ILE A 4 -3.71 40.63 -60.09
N THR A 5 -3.52 39.33 -59.92
CA THR A 5 -4.43 38.45 -59.12
C THR A 5 -3.91 38.39 -57.70
N PRO A 6 -4.74 38.59 -56.67
CA PRO A 6 -4.30 38.45 -55.28
C PRO A 6 -4.27 36.97 -54.85
N LEU A 7 -3.16 36.56 -54.25
CA LEU A 7 -2.94 35.26 -53.66
C LEU A 7 -3.60 35.25 -52.24
N ALA A 8 -4.63 34.46 -52.07
CA ALA A 8 -5.27 34.26 -50.76
C ALA A 8 -4.47 33.24 -49.96
N LEU A 9 -3.90 33.70 -48.85
CA LEU A 9 -3.19 32.88 -47.87
C LEU A 9 -4.22 32.30 -46.88
N SER A 10 -4.56 31.03 -47.00
CA SER A 10 -5.43 30.32 -46.04
C SER A 10 -4.58 29.84 -44.86
N LEU A 11 -4.74 30.48 -43.68
CA LEU A 11 -4.25 29.96 -42.39
C LEU A 11 -5.11 28.77 -42.01
N GLY A 12 -4.58 27.57 -42.10
CA GLY A 12 -5.17 26.38 -41.52
C GLY A 12 -4.95 26.37 -40.01
N LEU A 13 -6.03 26.55 -39.21
CA LEU A 13 -6.04 26.23 -37.81
C LEU A 13 -5.98 24.69 -37.65
N ALA A 14 -4.84 24.16 -37.24
CA ALA A 14 -4.74 22.79 -36.78
C ALA A 14 -5.36 22.71 -35.36
N SER A 15 -6.61 22.29 -35.27
CA SER A 15 -7.21 21.87 -34.00
C SER A 15 -6.48 20.63 -33.54
N ARG A 16 -5.74 20.74 -32.44
CA ARG A 16 -5.25 19.58 -31.70
C ARG A 16 -6.46 18.94 -31.05
N VAL A 17 -6.91 17.82 -31.59
CA VAL A 17 -7.79 16.89 -30.86
C VAL A 17 -6.91 16.27 -29.77
N ALA A 18 -7.14 16.66 -28.52
CA ALA A 18 -6.64 15.91 -27.38
C ALA A 18 -7.28 14.52 -27.48
N ALA A 19 -6.46 13.47 -27.55
CA ALA A 19 -6.94 12.12 -27.37
C ALA A 19 -7.50 12.05 -25.95
N ASP A 20 -8.81 11.90 -25.84
CA ASP A 20 -9.51 11.54 -24.60
C ASP A 20 -9.12 10.07 -24.36
N ASP A 21 -8.19 9.83 -23.44
CA ASP A 21 -7.89 8.49 -22.94
C ASP A 21 -9.14 7.99 -22.27
N GLY A 22 -9.86 7.09 -22.94
CA GLY A 22 -11.17 6.58 -22.56
C GLY A 22 -11.17 5.72 -21.28
N SER A 23 -10.74 6.28 -20.18
CA SER A 23 -11.10 5.82 -18.85
C SER A 23 -12.43 6.49 -18.50
N SER A 24 -13.54 5.80 -18.74
CA SER A 24 -14.85 6.21 -18.25
C SER A 24 -14.94 5.95 -16.75
N GLY A 25 -14.03 6.55 -15.97
CA GLY A 25 -14.07 6.52 -14.52
C GLY A 25 -15.33 7.24 -14.02
N THR A 26 -16.03 6.64 -13.06
CA THR A 26 -17.13 7.30 -12.39
C THR A 26 -16.59 8.25 -11.30
N SER A 27 -17.30 9.34 -11.05
CA SER A 27 -17.01 10.29 -9.98
C SER A 27 -18.29 10.77 -9.33
N GLY A 28 -18.19 11.22 -8.08
CA GLY A 28 -19.35 11.69 -7.34
C GLY A 28 -19.03 11.88 -5.86
N ALA A 29 -20.09 11.94 -5.05
CA ALA A 29 -19.98 12.00 -3.60
C ALA A 29 -20.48 10.69 -2.98
N VAL A 30 -19.76 10.22 -1.96
CA VAL A 30 -20.11 9.05 -1.16
C VAL A 30 -20.07 9.37 0.32
N TRP A 31 -20.84 8.65 1.13
CA TRP A 31 -20.75 8.69 2.58
C TRP A 31 -19.69 7.68 3.04
N ALA A 32 -18.46 8.16 3.22
CA ALA A 32 -17.35 7.32 3.63
C ALA A 32 -17.35 7.06 5.13
N THR A 33 -17.25 5.79 5.54
CA THR A 33 -17.24 5.32 6.93
C THR A 33 -15.88 4.70 7.29
N PRO A 34 -15.41 4.87 8.55
CA PRO A 34 -14.15 4.28 8.97
C PRO A 34 -14.30 2.76 9.17
N HIS A 35 -13.33 2.00 8.66
CA HIS A 35 -13.24 0.55 8.81
C HIS A 35 -11.86 0.16 9.35
N ASP A 36 -11.81 -0.63 10.42
CA ASP A 36 -10.59 -0.89 11.17
C ASP A 36 -9.99 -2.30 10.99
N SER A 37 -10.59 -3.12 10.13
CA SER A 37 -10.16 -4.50 9.91
C SER A 37 -9.87 -4.75 8.44
N TYR A 38 -8.66 -5.19 8.12
CA TYR A 38 -8.32 -5.57 6.76
C TYR A 38 -9.00 -6.86 6.34
N SER A 39 -9.63 -6.84 5.20
CA SER A 39 -10.20 -8.00 4.50
C SER A 39 -10.09 -7.82 2.99
N SER A 40 -10.24 -8.92 2.25
CA SER A 40 -10.29 -8.89 0.79
C SER A 40 -11.12 -10.07 0.26
N SER A 41 -12.23 -9.76 -0.39
CA SER A 41 -13.09 -10.74 -1.06
C SER A 41 -12.48 -11.30 -2.35
N ILE A 42 -11.49 -10.62 -2.91
CA ILE A 42 -10.79 -11.04 -4.14
C ILE A 42 -9.41 -11.66 -3.86
N GLY A 43 -9.06 -11.85 -2.58
CA GLY A 43 -7.83 -12.53 -2.18
C GLY A 43 -6.57 -11.69 -2.26
N VAL A 44 -6.64 -10.35 -2.19
CA VAL A 44 -5.45 -9.47 -2.09
C VAL A 44 -4.80 -9.64 -0.73
N LEU A 45 -3.47 -9.77 -0.72
CA LEU A 45 -2.67 -10.06 0.45
C LEU A 45 -2.27 -8.78 1.19
N GLY A 46 -2.75 -8.59 2.42
CA GLY A 46 -2.51 -7.40 3.24
C GLY A 46 -1.04 -7.17 3.58
N CYS A 47 -0.24 -8.22 3.71
CA CYS A 47 1.20 -8.11 3.95
C CYS A 47 1.99 -7.54 2.76
N LYS A 48 1.38 -7.50 1.58
CA LYS A 48 2.00 -7.01 0.33
C LYS A 48 1.38 -5.70 -0.17
N VAL A 49 0.49 -5.07 0.61
CA VAL A 49 -0.13 -3.77 0.27
C VAL A 49 -0.10 -2.81 1.47
N ASN A 50 -0.42 -1.54 1.22
CA ASN A 50 -0.64 -0.58 2.30
C ASN A 50 -2.08 -0.69 2.81
N THR A 51 -2.30 -1.44 3.90
CA THR A 51 -3.62 -1.67 4.49
C THR A 51 -4.29 -0.41 5.06
N ASN A 52 -3.55 0.68 5.23
CA ASN A 52 -4.08 1.98 5.64
C ASN A 52 -4.69 2.79 4.48
N ARG A 53 -4.71 2.23 3.28
CA ARG A 53 -5.21 2.88 2.04
C ARG A 53 -6.08 1.93 1.24
N ILE A 54 -7.14 1.41 1.88
CA ILE A 54 -8.06 0.43 1.29
C ILE A 54 -9.47 1.02 1.24
N ALA A 55 -10.20 0.68 0.19
CA ALA A 55 -11.62 0.94 0.03
C ALA A 55 -12.41 -0.37 -0.06
N TYR A 56 -13.47 -0.47 0.74
CA TYR A 56 -14.43 -1.58 0.83
C TYR A 56 -15.78 -1.03 0.36
N TRP A 57 -16.12 -1.22 -0.90
CA TRP A 57 -17.25 -0.53 -1.52
C TRP A 57 -18.38 -1.48 -1.90
N PRO A 58 -19.65 -0.98 -2.05
CA PRO A 58 -20.80 -1.85 -2.29
C PRO A 58 -20.74 -2.68 -3.56
N ASN A 59 -20.02 -2.18 -4.59
CA ASN A 59 -19.92 -2.86 -5.87
C ASN A 59 -18.76 -3.86 -5.86
N SER A 60 -18.93 -4.96 -6.61
CA SER A 60 -17.85 -5.93 -6.82
C SER A 60 -16.60 -5.25 -7.37
N VAL A 61 -15.46 -5.72 -6.94
CA VAL A 61 -14.16 -5.29 -7.50
C VAL A 61 -14.08 -5.79 -8.93
N ASP A 62 -13.81 -4.90 -9.88
CA ASP A 62 -13.61 -5.28 -11.28
C ASP A 62 -12.12 -5.35 -11.65
N CYS A 63 -11.85 -5.75 -12.89
CA CYS A 63 -10.49 -5.99 -13.34
C CYS A 63 -9.72 -4.73 -13.74
N ASN A 64 -10.35 -3.55 -13.77
CA ASN A 64 -9.76 -2.28 -14.19
C ASN A 64 -9.83 -1.22 -13.09
N ASN A 65 -10.98 -1.07 -12.43
CA ASN A 65 -11.24 0.01 -11.47
C ASN A 65 -10.83 -0.38 -10.04
N ILE A 66 -9.55 -0.71 -9.85
CA ILE A 66 -8.99 -1.09 -8.55
C ILE A 66 -8.45 0.07 -7.75
N CYS A 67 -8.39 1.27 -8.32
CA CYS A 67 -7.88 2.47 -7.68
C CYS A 67 -8.92 3.58 -7.70
N VAL A 68 -9.14 4.20 -6.55
CA VAL A 68 -10.02 5.36 -6.41
C VAL A 68 -9.30 6.48 -5.66
N SER A 69 -9.59 7.71 -6.03
CA SER A 69 -9.27 8.87 -5.20
C SER A 69 -10.45 9.20 -4.29
N LEU A 70 -10.17 9.63 -3.07
CA LEU A 70 -11.14 10.12 -2.12
C LEU A 70 -10.66 11.46 -1.56
N SER A 71 -11.53 12.48 -1.56
CA SER A 71 -11.16 13.85 -1.21
C SER A 71 -12.12 14.45 -0.19
N TYR A 72 -11.56 15.17 0.80
CA TYR A 72 -12.31 15.92 1.78
C TYR A 72 -11.44 17.03 2.40
N GLY A 73 -12.02 18.22 2.60
CA GLY A 73 -11.35 19.33 3.27
C GLY A 73 -10.02 19.76 2.64
N GLY A 74 -9.92 19.69 1.31
CA GLY A 74 -8.70 20.03 0.56
C GLY A 74 -7.60 18.98 0.60
N ARG A 75 -7.87 17.78 1.14
CA ARG A 75 -6.96 16.63 1.17
C ARG A 75 -7.48 15.54 0.24
N THR A 76 -6.57 14.79 -0.36
CA THR A 76 -6.88 13.66 -1.25
C THR A 76 -5.98 12.48 -0.90
N VAL A 77 -6.54 11.28 -0.94
CA VAL A 77 -5.82 10.01 -0.84
C VAL A 77 -6.22 9.09 -1.99
N TYR A 78 -5.32 8.19 -2.37
CA TYR A 78 -5.61 7.08 -3.26
C TYR A 78 -5.84 5.81 -2.45
N LEU A 79 -6.82 5.00 -2.85
CA LEU A 79 -7.24 3.80 -2.13
C LEU A 79 -7.34 2.63 -3.10
N LEU A 80 -6.86 1.46 -2.67
CA LEU A 80 -7.06 0.20 -3.38
C LEU A 80 -8.46 -0.36 -3.05
N ARG A 81 -9.26 -0.67 -4.09
CA ARG A 81 -10.50 -1.42 -3.96
C ARG A 81 -10.18 -2.91 -3.98
N VAL A 82 -10.26 -3.56 -2.84
CA VAL A 82 -9.87 -4.97 -2.68
C VAL A 82 -10.96 -5.83 -2.07
N ASP A 83 -12.07 -5.22 -1.67
CA ASP A 83 -13.17 -5.92 -1.03
C ASP A 83 -14.53 -5.29 -1.38
N GLN A 84 -15.59 -6.06 -1.19
CA GLN A 84 -16.96 -5.63 -1.36
C GLN A 84 -17.63 -5.49 -0.01
N SER A 85 -18.18 -4.29 0.28
CA SER A 85 -19.03 -4.06 1.45
C SER A 85 -20.48 -4.49 1.20
N GLN A 86 -21.29 -4.51 2.27
CA GLN A 86 -22.72 -4.80 2.19
C GLN A 86 -23.60 -3.54 2.02
N GLY A 87 -23.07 -2.46 1.44
CA GLY A 87 -23.82 -1.24 1.14
C GLY A 87 -23.18 0.07 1.62
N ALA A 88 -22.19 0.04 2.50
CA ALA A 88 -21.44 1.21 2.92
C ALA A 88 -20.22 1.46 2.01
N HIS A 89 -19.76 2.72 1.94
CA HIS A 89 -18.48 3.06 1.35
C HIS A 89 -17.45 3.12 2.46
N ASP A 90 -17.03 1.94 2.94
CA ASP A 90 -16.06 1.85 4.01
C ASP A 90 -14.65 2.08 3.47
N VAL A 91 -13.81 2.73 4.26
CA VAL A 91 -12.40 2.96 3.95
C VAL A 91 -11.54 2.72 5.19
N SER A 92 -10.28 2.33 5.00
CA SER A 92 -9.35 2.14 6.12
C SER A 92 -9.43 3.30 7.09
N TYR A 93 -9.50 3.02 8.38
CA TYR A 93 -9.69 4.03 9.42
C TYR A 93 -8.62 5.15 9.35
N ASP A 94 -7.38 4.81 9.07
CA ASP A 94 -6.33 5.82 8.92
C ASP A 94 -6.59 6.77 7.75
N ALA A 95 -7.06 6.26 6.60
CA ALA A 95 -7.41 7.10 5.46
C ALA A 95 -8.57 8.03 5.78
N TRP A 96 -9.63 7.50 6.42
CA TRP A 96 -10.78 8.29 6.85
C TRP A 96 -10.38 9.38 7.85
N ASN A 97 -9.59 9.02 8.87
CA ASN A 97 -9.13 9.93 9.91
C ASN A 97 -8.26 11.05 9.33
N TYR A 98 -7.34 10.69 8.41
CA TYR A 98 -6.49 11.69 7.74
C TYR A 98 -7.32 12.66 6.89
N LEU A 99 -8.27 12.17 6.11
CA LEU A 99 -9.15 13.04 5.33
C LEU A 99 -9.96 13.97 6.23
N TYR A 100 -10.53 13.44 7.30
CA TYR A 100 -11.40 14.18 8.20
C TYR A 100 -10.64 15.21 9.06
N THR A 101 -9.46 14.82 9.62
CA THR A 101 -8.74 15.65 10.62
C THR A 101 -7.44 16.28 10.11
N GLY A 102 -6.82 15.70 9.07
CA GLY A 102 -5.46 16.02 8.60
C GLY A 102 -4.34 15.25 9.30
N TYR A 103 -4.67 14.32 10.20
CA TYR A 103 -3.71 13.53 10.96
C TYR A 103 -3.95 12.03 10.77
N SER A 104 -2.88 11.21 10.87
CA SER A 104 -2.99 9.76 10.94
C SER A 104 -3.85 9.34 12.15
N ALA A 105 -4.53 8.21 12.04
CA ALA A 105 -5.32 7.67 13.16
C ALA A 105 -4.44 7.20 14.33
N THR A 106 -3.17 6.86 14.09
CA THR A 106 -2.22 6.53 15.16
C THR A 106 -1.71 7.76 15.90
N GLU A 107 -1.72 8.92 15.23
CA GLU A 107 -1.23 10.19 15.79
C GLU A 107 -2.34 10.95 16.55
N ARG A 108 -3.51 11.10 15.91
CA ARG A 108 -4.69 11.79 16.48
C ARG A 108 -5.97 11.04 16.14
N PRO A 109 -6.26 9.95 16.84
CA PRO A 109 -7.45 9.15 16.58
C PRO A 109 -8.73 9.94 16.86
N THR A 110 -9.72 9.82 15.99
CA THR A 110 -11.00 10.53 16.10
C THR A 110 -12.16 9.55 15.88
N ALA A 111 -13.12 9.59 16.79
CA ALA A 111 -14.38 8.91 16.59
C ALA A 111 -15.27 9.71 15.63
N GLY A 112 -16.00 9.02 14.76
CA GLY A 112 -16.95 9.62 13.83
C GLY A 112 -17.70 8.54 13.05
N GLY A 113 -18.61 8.95 12.20
CA GLY A 113 -19.40 8.06 11.35
C GLY A 113 -19.19 8.39 9.87
N ALA A 114 -20.27 8.25 9.11
CA ALA A 114 -20.25 8.55 7.69
C ALA A 114 -20.03 10.06 7.44
N VAL A 115 -19.08 10.38 6.57
CA VAL A 115 -18.76 11.73 6.11
C VAL A 115 -18.91 11.80 4.60
N ALA A 116 -19.61 12.81 4.09
CA ALA A 116 -19.73 13.04 2.65
C ALA A 116 -18.37 13.46 2.09
N MET A 117 -17.82 12.66 1.19
CA MET A 117 -16.52 12.87 0.55
C MET A 117 -16.66 12.72 -0.96
N ASP A 118 -15.85 13.45 -1.72
CA ASP A 118 -15.83 13.34 -3.17
C ASP A 118 -14.89 12.21 -3.60
N TYR A 119 -15.33 11.40 -4.56
CA TYR A 119 -14.52 10.31 -5.12
C TYR A 119 -14.42 10.39 -6.63
N ALA A 120 -13.39 9.76 -7.17
CA ALA A 120 -13.29 9.43 -8.58
C ALA A 120 -12.57 8.09 -8.76
N ASP A 121 -13.04 7.27 -9.71
CA ASP A 121 -12.24 6.17 -10.25
C ASP A 121 -11.04 6.79 -10.98
N VAL A 122 -9.86 6.29 -10.72
CA VAL A 122 -8.62 6.82 -11.30
C VAL A 122 -7.79 5.68 -11.89
N ASP A 123 -6.84 6.03 -12.75
CA ASP A 123 -5.92 5.05 -13.31
C ASP A 123 -5.20 4.27 -12.19
N ALA A 124 -5.06 2.95 -12.39
CA ALA A 124 -4.47 2.06 -11.39
C ALA A 124 -3.03 2.43 -11.02
N SER A 125 -2.30 3.12 -11.91
CA SER A 125 -0.94 3.63 -11.63
C SER A 125 -0.89 4.62 -10.47
N GLN A 126 -1.99 5.31 -10.16
CA GLN A 126 -2.07 6.21 -9.01
C GLN A 126 -2.00 5.45 -7.67
N CYS A 127 -2.31 4.16 -7.67
CA CYS A 127 -2.19 3.28 -6.52
C CYS A 127 -0.90 2.44 -6.52
N ALA A 128 0.02 2.64 -7.45
CA ALA A 128 1.24 1.82 -7.58
C ALA A 128 2.04 1.76 -6.27
N ASP A 129 2.25 2.89 -5.60
CA ASP A 129 3.00 2.97 -4.35
C ASP A 129 2.32 2.26 -3.16
N LEU A 130 1.05 1.88 -3.31
CA LEU A 130 0.33 1.09 -2.32
C LEU A 130 0.61 -0.42 -2.45
N LEU A 131 1.20 -0.85 -3.56
CA LEU A 131 1.53 -2.23 -3.89
C LEU A 131 3.01 -2.49 -3.58
N ARG A 132 3.28 -3.37 -2.61
CA ARG A 132 4.63 -3.69 -2.10
C ARG A 132 5.21 -4.93 -2.78
N THR A 133 5.02 -5.04 -4.08
CA THR A 133 5.51 -6.15 -4.92
C THR A 133 6.42 -5.61 -6.01
N ASP A 134 7.29 -6.44 -6.54
CA ASP A 134 8.13 -6.08 -7.67
C ASP A 134 7.27 -5.71 -8.88
N GLY A 135 7.51 -4.51 -9.42
CA GLY A 135 6.76 -3.95 -10.54
C GLY A 135 5.33 -3.54 -10.16
N HIS A 136 5.04 -3.29 -8.89
CA HIS A 136 3.74 -2.80 -8.39
C HIS A 136 2.55 -3.64 -8.88
N LYS A 137 2.69 -4.96 -8.84
CA LYS A 137 1.66 -5.91 -9.25
C LYS A 137 0.71 -6.20 -8.09
N LEU A 138 -0.56 -6.45 -8.41
CA LEU A 138 -1.58 -6.83 -7.42
C LEU A 138 -1.25 -8.20 -6.81
N PRO A 139 -0.95 -8.28 -5.51
CA PRO A 139 -0.59 -9.54 -4.85
C PRO A 139 -1.83 -10.35 -4.50
N LEU A 140 -1.97 -11.51 -5.08
CA LEU A 140 -3.14 -12.37 -4.92
C LEU A 140 -2.79 -13.71 -4.27
N SER A 141 -3.69 -14.22 -3.44
CA SER A 141 -3.61 -15.58 -2.91
C SER A 141 -3.81 -16.61 -4.01
N ALA A 142 -2.85 -17.48 -4.25
CA ALA A 142 -2.96 -18.54 -5.23
C ALA A 142 -4.10 -19.53 -4.90
N ALA A 143 -4.41 -19.73 -3.62
CA ALA A 143 -5.48 -20.60 -3.16
C ALA A 143 -6.88 -19.97 -3.22
N ASN A 144 -7.00 -18.65 -2.98
CA ASN A 144 -8.30 -18.01 -2.70
C ASN A 144 -8.70 -16.88 -3.67
N SER A 145 -7.88 -16.55 -4.67
CA SER A 145 -8.20 -15.48 -5.62
C SER A 145 -8.63 -15.98 -7.00
N MET A 146 -8.62 -17.29 -7.26
CA MET A 146 -8.73 -17.81 -8.63
C MET A 146 -10.07 -17.51 -9.31
N ASN A 147 -11.17 -17.39 -8.58
CA ASN A 147 -12.45 -16.99 -9.19
C ASN A 147 -12.38 -15.56 -9.76
N PHE A 148 -11.77 -14.64 -9.01
CA PHE A 148 -11.56 -13.28 -9.45
C PHE A 148 -10.51 -13.21 -10.57
N LEU A 149 -9.33 -13.80 -10.35
CA LEU A 149 -8.25 -13.75 -11.32
C LEU A 149 -8.64 -14.36 -12.67
N ALA A 150 -9.30 -15.52 -12.68
CA ALA A 150 -9.75 -16.16 -13.91
C ALA A 150 -10.71 -15.27 -14.71
N SER A 151 -11.62 -14.54 -14.02
CA SER A 151 -12.51 -13.58 -14.68
C SER A 151 -11.75 -12.42 -15.32
N CYS A 152 -10.65 -12.00 -14.71
CA CYS A 152 -9.79 -10.95 -15.26
C CYS A 152 -8.90 -11.47 -16.40
N LEU A 153 -8.35 -12.66 -16.29
CA LEU A 153 -7.55 -13.30 -17.34
C LEU A 153 -8.37 -13.58 -18.61
N ALA A 154 -9.70 -13.78 -18.47
CA ALA A 154 -10.62 -13.83 -19.61
C ALA A 154 -10.79 -12.47 -20.31
N GLN A 155 -10.28 -11.38 -19.71
CA GLN A 155 -10.23 -10.02 -20.24
C GLN A 155 -8.76 -9.59 -20.38
N PRO A 156 -8.03 -10.05 -21.41
CA PRO A 156 -6.57 -9.95 -21.48
C PRO A 156 -6.04 -8.51 -21.49
N ASP A 157 -6.91 -7.55 -21.85
CA ASP A 157 -6.58 -6.13 -21.84
C ASP A 157 -6.83 -5.45 -20.51
N SER A 158 -7.45 -6.12 -19.54
CA SER A 158 -7.68 -5.55 -18.21
C SER A 158 -6.38 -5.30 -17.45
N TRP A 159 -6.43 -4.35 -16.54
CA TRP A 159 -5.25 -4.00 -15.74
C TRP A 159 -4.80 -5.19 -14.88
N VAL A 160 -5.72 -5.89 -14.21
CA VAL A 160 -5.39 -7.04 -13.36
C VAL A 160 -4.76 -8.16 -14.18
N ALA A 161 -5.28 -8.48 -15.39
CA ALA A 161 -4.70 -9.52 -16.25
C ALA A 161 -3.23 -9.25 -16.59
N LYS A 162 -2.83 -7.98 -16.70
CA LYS A 162 -1.47 -7.56 -17.02
C LYS A 162 -0.59 -7.34 -15.79
N ASN A 163 -1.18 -7.15 -14.60
CA ASN A 163 -0.49 -6.66 -13.41
C ASN A 163 -0.85 -7.43 -12.13
N TYR A 164 -0.74 -8.74 -12.13
CA TYR A 164 -0.92 -9.57 -10.94
C TYR A 164 0.34 -10.37 -10.62
N VAL A 165 0.42 -10.83 -9.39
CA VAL A 165 1.37 -11.84 -8.92
C VAL A 165 0.68 -12.75 -7.91
N LEU A 166 0.90 -14.05 -8.03
CA LEU A 166 0.30 -15.07 -7.15
C LEU A 166 1.31 -15.50 -6.09
N TYR A 167 0.83 -15.63 -4.86
CA TYR A 167 1.60 -16.15 -3.73
C TYR A 167 0.91 -17.36 -3.09
N ASN A 168 1.68 -18.30 -2.57
CA ASN A 168 1.16 -19.46 -1.84
C ASN A 168 0.76 -19.10 -0.38
N ILE A 169 0.09 -17.97 -0.22
CA ILE A 169 -0.45 -17.48 1.05
C ILE A 169 -1.97 -17.66 1.03
N LEU A 170 -2.53 -18.25 2.09
CA LEU A 170 -3.90 -18.76 2.09
C LEU A 170 -4.95 -17.71 2.44
N ASP A 171 -4.61 -16.74 3.29
CA ASP A 171 -5.55 -15.75 3.80
C ASP A 171 -5.08 -14.33 3.56
N SER A 172 -6.01 -13.39 3.47
CA SER A 172 -5.70 -11.98 3.22
C SER A 172 -4.89 -11.33 4.35
N THR A 173 -4.94 -11.87 5.57
CA THR A 173 -4.14 -11.40 6.71
C THR A 173 -2.76 -12.03 6.80
N CYS A 174 -2.40 -12.87 5.81
CA CYS A 174 -1.08 -13.50 5.65
C CYS A 174 -0.65 -14.31 6.88
N SER A 175 -1.58 -15.07 7.45
CA SER A 175 -1.33 -15.85 8.66
C SER A 175 -0.89 -17.27 8.34
N TRP A 176 -1.21 -17.77 7.15
CA TRP A 176 -1.02 -19.16 6.75
C TRP A 176 -0.48 -19.26 5.33
N GLY A 177 0.37 -20.27 5.10
CA GLY A 177 0.95 -20.60 3.80
C GLY A 177 2.44 -20.33 3.73
N HIS A 178 2.95 -20.14 2.52
CA HIS A 178 4.35 -19.89 2.22
C HIS A 178 4.51 -18.59 1.45
N ASP A 179 5.42 -17.71 1.87
CA ASP A 179 5.70 -16.45 1.16
C ASP A 179 6.59 -16.74 -0.07
N GLU A 180 5.99 -17.36 -1.07
CA GLU A 180 6.63 -17.76 -2.32
C GLU A 180 5.72 -17.45 -3.51
N VAL A 181 6.32 -17.16 -4.66
CA VAL A 181 5.61 -16.85 -5.89
C VAL A 181 5.18 -18.13 -6.60
N CYS A 182 3.93 -18.14 -7.05
CA CYS A 182 3.33 -19.21 -7.86
C CYS A 182 3.18 -18.78 -9.31
N THR A 183 3.06 -19.75 -10.22
CA THR A 183 2.81 -19.55 -11.65
C THR A 183 1.48 -20.18 -12.05
N ILE A 184 0.87 -19.69 -13.12
CA ILE A 184 -0.33 -20.27 -13.72
C ILE A 184 -0.16 -20.39 -15.23
N ASP A 185 -0.52 -21.54 -15.79
CA ASP A 185 -0.54 -21.80 -17.25
C ASP A 185 -1.95 -21.57 -17.79
N TRP A 186 -2.37 -20.30 -17.83
CA TRP A 186 -3.69 -19.92 -18.32
C TRP A 186 -3.73 -19.86 -19.85
N PRO A 187 -4.79 -20.35 -20.53
CA PRO A 187 -5.99 -20.99 -19.99
C PRO A 187 -5.90 -22.52 -19.87
N ALA A 188 -4.73 -23.14 -20.07
CA ALA A 188 -4.56 -24.57 -20.04
C ALA A 188 -4.82 -25.16 -18.63
N ALA A 189 -4.52 -24.39 -17.58
CA ALA A 189 -4.82 -24.70 -16.19
C ALA A 189 -5.50 -23.53 -15.50
N ASN A 190 -6.40 -23.83 -14.56
CA ASN A 190 -7.07 -22.85 -13.70
C ASN A 190 -6.57 -22.91 -12.24
N GLN A 191 -5.56 -23.73 -11.97
CA GLN A 191 -4.94 -23.86 -10.67
C GLN A 191 -3.45 -23.52 -10.76
N PRO A 192 -2.96 -22.62 -9.88
CA PRO A 192 -1.55 -22.26 -9.85
C PRO A 192 -0.66 -23.41 -9.40
N THR A 193 0.60 -23.35 -9.83
CA THR A 193 1.68 -24.22 -9.37
C THR A 193 2.64 -23.39 -8.52
N CYS A 194 2.97 -23.87 -7.32
CA CYS A 194 3.86 -23.22 -6.37
C CYS A 194 5.06 -24.14 -6.06
N PRO A 195 6.19 -23.60 -5.55
CA PRO A 195 7.32 -24.42 -5.10
C PRO A 195 6.94 -25.39 -3.99
N SER A 196 6.18 -24.94 -2.98
CA SER A 196 5.59 -25.79 -1.94
C SER A 196 4.17 -26.22 -2.33
N THR A 197 3.60 -27.18 -1.61
CA THR A 197 2.22 -27.63 -1.85
C THR A 197 1.25 -26.46 -1.76
N LEU A 198 0.48 -26.21 -2.81
CA LEU A 198 -0.58 -25.22 -2.80
C LEU A 198 -1.63 -25.56 -1.74
N GLY A 199 -1.92 -24.61 -0.87
CA GLY A 199 -2.91 -24.78 0.18
C GLY A 199 -2.38 -25.40 1.48
N ASP A 200 -1.06 -25.62 1.60
CA ASP A 200 -0.44 -26.09 2.85
C ASP A 200 -0.60 -25.05 3.96
N PRO A 201 -1.24 -25.37 5.11
CA PRO A 201 -1.52 -24.44 6.18
C PRO A 201 -0.32 -24.24 7.12
N ALA A 202 0.87 -24.01 6.57
CA ALA A 202 2.03 -23.65 7.37
C ALA A 202 1.79 -22.28 8.06
N ASN A 203 2.20 -22.13 9.31
CA ASN A 203 2.07 -20.86 10.04
C ASN A 203 3.05 -19.83 9.48
N LEU A 204 2.53 -18.71 8.98
CA LEU A 204 3.33 -17.63 8.41
C LEU A 204 3.42 -16.46 9.39
N THR A 205 4.60 -16.26 9.99
CA THR A 205 4.84 -15.22 11.00
C THR A 205 5.76 -14.11 10.54
N SER A 206 6.38 -14.25 9.35
CA SER A 206 7.40 -13.34 8.84
C SER A 206 6.86 -12.03 8.27
N ALA A 207 5.56 -11.96 7.98
CA ALA A 207 4.94 -10.81 7.32
C ALA A 207 3.55 -10.48 7.91
N PRO A 208 3.48 -10.04 9.18
CA PRO A 208 2.20 -9.75 9.83
C PRO A 208 1.48 -8.58 9.15
N VAL A 209 0.17 -8.68 9.07
CA VAL A 209 -0.71 -7.59 8.68
C VAL A 209 -1.15 -6.82 9.93
N TYR A 210 -1.16 -5.49 9.82
CA TYR A 210 -1.57 -4.63 10.92
C TYR A 210 -2.85 -3.87 10.58
N ASN A 211 -3.70 -3.74 11.58
CA ASN A 211 -4.89 -2.89 11.59
C ASN A 211 -4.69 -1.73 12.56
N ILE A 212 -5.38 -0.62 12.32
CA ILE A 212 -5.49 0.48 13.27
C ILE A 212 -6.89 0.48 13.83
N ARG A 213 -7.02 0.10 15.11
CA ARG A 213 -8.30 -0.11 15.78
C ARG A 213 -9.10 1.19 15.91
N TYR A 214 -10.33 1.18 15.44
CA TYR A 214 -11.29 2.26 15.63
C TYR A 214 -11.95 2.16 17.04
N PRO A 215 -12.17 3.27 17.73
CA PRO A 215 -11.70 4.62 17.48
C PRO A 215 -10.38 4.96 18.21
N SER A 216 -9.68 3.96 18.76
CA SER A 216 -8.56 4.18 19.68
C SER A 216 -7.24 4.58 19.00
N GLY A 217 -7.09 4.30 17.71
CA GLY A 217 -5.83 4.51 16.97
C GLY A 217 -4.73 3.48 17.29
N GLN A 218 -5.03 2.47 18.13
CA GLN A 218 -4.06 1.44 18.47
C GLN A 218 -3.75 0.56 17.27
N THR A 219 -2.46 0.33 17.01
CA THR A 219 -2.02 -0.67 16.02
C THR A 219 -2.16 -2.07 16.62
N VAL A 220 -2.78 -2.98 15.89
CA VAL A 220 -2.96 -4.37 16.29
C VAL A 220 -2.57 -5.31 15.16
N VAL A 221 -2.10 -6.51 15.49
CA VAL A 221 -1.91 -7.59 14.51
C VAL A 221 -3.28 -8.05 14.02
N ALA A 222 -3.52 -8.06 12.72
CA ALA A 222 -4.84 -8.34 12.14
C ALA A 222 -5.35 -9.74 12.49
N SER A 223 -4.48 -10.75 12.49
CA SER A 223 -4.84 -12.15 12.74
C SER A 223 -5.15 -12.46 14.20
N SER A 224 -4.54 -11.76 15.17
CA SER A 224 -4.67 -12.05 16.59
C SER A 224 -5.34 -10.95 17.41
N GLY A 225 -5.44 -9.73 16.86
CA GLY A 225 -5.90 -8.55 17.61
C GLY A 225 -4.91 -8.09 18.69
N GLN A 226 -3.72 -8.66 18.76
CA GLN A 226 -2.70 -8.29 19.74
C GLN A 226 -2.23 -6.85 19.47
N VAL A 227 -2.23 -6.02 20.50
CA VAL A 227 -1.74 -4.64 20.43
C VAL A 227 -0.22 -4.66 20.20
N VAL A 228 0.20 -3.92 19.18
CA VAL A 228 1.62 -3.64 18.93
C VAL A 228 1.97 -2.40 19.74
N PRO A 229 2.94 -2.47 20.68
CA PRO A 229 3.39 -1.28 21.39
C PRO A 229 3.87 -0.23 20.37
N ALA A 230 3.53 1.05 20.61
CA ALA A 230 4.17 2.12 19.89
C ALA A 230 5.69 1.96 20.07
N GLN A 231 6.44 1.85 18.98
CA GLN A 231 7.88 2.03 19.10
C GLN A 231 8.06 3.48 19.52
N ASP A 232 8.54 3.69 20.76
CA ASP A 232 9.12 4.96 21.13
C ASP A 232 10.19 5.22 20.08
N ASP A 233 9.99 6.27 19.27
CA ASP A 233 11.05 6.78 18.40
C ASP A 233 12.23 7.06 19.32
N ALA A 234 13.14 6.10 19.44
CA ALA A 234 14.43 6.30 20.05
C ALA A 234 15.02 7.45 19.24
N LYS A 235 14.97 8.65 19.82
CA LYS A 235 15.68 9.80 19.31
C LYS A 235 17.07 9.29 19.02
N ASP A 236 17.43 9.31 17.76
CA ASP A 236 18.76 8.97 17.28
C ASP A 236 19.72 9.97 17.94
N GLU A 237 20.23 9.62 19.12
CA GLU A 237 21.30 10.36 19.82
C GLU A 237 22.63 10.27 19.05
N SER A 238 22.63 9.65 17.87
CA SER A 238 23.80 9.53 17.00
C SER A 238 24.20 10.83 16.29
N ALA A 239 23.41 11.90 16.38
CA ALA A 239 23.74 13.19 15.73
C ALA A 239 24.50 14.19 16.62
N ALA A 240 24.81 13.83 17.87
CA ALA A 240 25.50 14.75 18.79
C ALA A 240 27.04 14.62 18.82
N TRP A 241 27.64 13.75 17.97
CA TRP A 241 29.11 13.52 17.99
C TRP A 241 29.89 14.13 16.82
N LEU A 242 29.30 15.04 16.05
CA LEU A 242 29.99 15.74 14.96
C LEU A 242 30.07 17.25 15.21
N GLY A 243 30.64 17.66 16.34
CA GLY A 243 30.74 19.08 16.64
C GLY A 243 31.79 19.50 17.67
N MET A 244 32.81 18.70 17.96
CA MET A 244 33.95 19.18 18.75
C MET A 244 35.27 18.85 18.05
N ALA A 245 35.81 19.86 17.38
CA ALA A 245 37.21 19.87 16.93
C ALA A 245 38.13 19.83 18.15
N PRO A 246 39.24 19.05 18.13
CA PRO A 246 40.19 19.06 19.22
C PRO A 246 41.11 20.28 19.08
N ASN A 247 41.02 21.21 20.00
CA ASN A 247 42.08 22.18 20.20
C ASN A 247 43.29 21.48 20.87
N LEU A 248 44.36 21.38 20.10
CA LEU A 248 45.70 21.03 20.56
C LEU A 248 46.22 22.16 21.48
N VAL A 249 46.42 21.88 22.76
CA VAL A 249 47.57 22.43 23.51
C VAL A 249 48.02 21.38 24.50
N GLY A 250 49.32 21.07 24.37
CA GLY A 250 49.99 20.03 25.08
C GLY A 250 50.20 20.26 26.59
N LEU A 251 50.55 19.22 27.28
CA LEU A 251 51.70 19.21 28.19
C LEU A 251 52.12 17.80 28.51
N VAL A 252 53.42 17.59 28.31
CA VAL A 252 54.28 16.48 28.70
C VAL A 252 54.44 16.46 30.21
N LEU A 253 54.47 15.30 30.87
CA LEU A 253 55.33 14.84 31.96
C LEU A 253 54.82 13.45 32.36
N ALA A 254 55.51 12.42 32.10
CA ALA A 254 56.76 11.84 32.60
C ALA A 254 56.65 11.28 34.04
N MET A 255 57.05 10.00 34.09
CA MET A 255 57.68 9.30 35.21
C MET A 255 56.77 8.73 36.30
N THR A 256 56.96 7.60 36.86
CA THR A 256 58.04 6.60 36.94
C THR A 256 57.51 5.37 37.69
N PHE A 257 58.02 4.22 37.34
CA PHE A 257 58.48 3.10 38.15
C PHE A 257 57.80 2.80 39.52
N SER A 258 57.36 1.58 39.70
CA SER A 258 58.03 0.69 40.65
C SER A 258 57.57 -0.76 40.52
N ILE A 259 58.57 -1.57 40.27
CA ILE A 259 58.66 -3.01 40.38
C ILE A 259 58.89 -3.34 41.85
N LEU A 260 58.36 -4.42 42.34
CA LEU A 260 58.88 -5.39 43.34
C LEU A 260 57.62 -6.16 43.80
N GLY A 261 57.53 -7.41 43.69
CA GLY A 261 58.49 -8.49 43.89
C GLY A 261 58.08 -9.34 45.07
N THR A 262 58.22 -10.63 44.80
CA THR A 262 58.39 -11.73 45.80
C THR A 262 57.15 -12.29 46.46
N ASN A 263 56.76 -13.51 46.09
CA ASN A 263 57.31 -14.78 46.55
C ASN A 263 56.60 -15.35 47.81
N ILE A 264 56.17 -16.57 47.66
CA ILE A 264 56.52 -17.82 48.37
C ILE A 264 55.39 -18.41 49.29
N HIS A 265 55.13 -19.70 48.98
CA HIS A 265 54.71 -20.84 49.81
C HIS A 265 53.29 -20.88 50.36
N SER A 266 52.57 -21.90 50.18
CA SER A 266 52.72 -23.35 50.30
C SER A 266 51.68 -24.09 49.46
#